data_657ee3c85807bc915f8cda02f437ba4b
#
_entry.id   657ee3c85807bc915f8cda02f437ba4b
#
_cell.length_a   1.000
_cell.length_b   1.000
_cell.length_c   1.000
_cell.angle_alpha   90.00
_cell.angle_beta   90.00
_cell.angle_gamma   90.00
#
_symmetry.space_group_name_H-M   'P 1'
#
loop_
_entity.id
_entity.type
_entity.pdbx_description
1 polymer ?
#
loop_
_entity_poly.entity_id
_entity_poly.type
_entity_poly.pdbx_seq_one_letter_code
_entity_poly.pdbx_strand_id
1 'polypeptide(L)'
;MSTPDIPLAPSVGCGDGCACGADADAGFTDEGYAEYEECGLDPALAQLLVDAGLDPVEVEDIANVAIQEDLAHGVDVTTVATIPEEAVATADFTAREAGVVAGLRIAEAVVSVVCTDEFEVERHVEDGDRVEAGQKLLSVTTRTRDLLTAERSALNLLCRLSGIATATRAWADVLEGTAARVRDTRKTTPGLRSLEKFAVRCGGGVNHRMSLSDAALVKDNHVVAAGGVAEAFEAVRETFPDVPIEVEVDTLHQLREVLDAGADLILLDNFTPAECAEAVALVGERALLEASGRLTLDNAKAYADTGVDFLAVGALTHSSPILDIGLDLRAAE
;
A
#
# COMPACT_ATOMS: atom_id res chain seq x y z
N MET A 1 25.57 7.35 -7.16
CA MET A 1 25.40 6.04 -7.82
C MET A 1 23.94 5.71 -7.71
N SER A 2 23.25 5.54 -8.83
CA SER A 2 21.82 5.21 -8.84
C SER A 2 21.64 3.78 -8.34
N THR A 3 20.84 3.59 -7.29
CA THR A 3 20.36 2.28 -6.83
C THR A 3 19.66 1.56 -7.98
N PRO A 4 19.89 0.25 -8.16
CA PRO A 4 19.16 -0.51 -9.15
C PRO A 4 17.66 -0.51 -8.78
N ASP A 5 16.80 -0.10 -9.73
CA ASP A 5 15.37 -0.37 -9.65
C ASP A 5 15.19 -1.89 -9.67
N ILE A 6 14.61 -2.44 -8.60
CA ILE A 6 14.13 -3.83 -8.62
C ILE A 6 12.94 -3.83 -9.57
N PRO A 7 13.01 -4.51 -10.72
CA PRO A 7 11.88 -4.55 -11.64
C PRO A 7 10.68 -5.19 -10.93
N LEU A 8 9.54 -4.50 -10.97
CA LEU A 8 8.26 -5.14 -10.73
C LEU A 8 8.13 -6.29 -11.73
N ALA A 9 7.87 -7.50 -11.25
CA ALA A 9 7.70 -8.64 -12.11
C ALA A 9 6.55 -8.37 -13.10
N PRO A 10 6.72 -8.67 -14.40
CA PRO A 10 5.61 -8.63 -15.35
C PRO A 10 4.54 -9.62 -14.87
N SER A 11 3.26 -9.24 -15.03
CA SER A 11 2.12 -10.09 -14.73
C SER A 11 2.27 -11.41 -15.49
N VAL A 12 2.49 -12.51 -14.76
CA VAL A 12 2.63 -13.85 -15.35
C VAL A 12 1.22 -14.39 -15.61
N GLY A 13 0.85 -14.51 -16.88
CA GLY A 13 -0.35 -15.22 -17.30
C GLY A 13 -0.32 -16.67 -16.83
N CYS A 14 -1.44 -17.16 -16.31
CA CYS A 14 -1.62 -18.58 -15.99
C CYS A 14 -1.38 -19.47 -17.23
N GLY A 15 -0.43 -20.39 -17.12
CA GLY A 15 -0.21 -21.42 -18.13
C GLY A 15 -1.41 -22.37 -18.28
N ASP A 16 -1.60 -22.87 -19.50
CA ASP A 16 -2.67 -23.79 -19.91
C ASP A 16 -2.78 -25.01 -18.99
N GLY A 17 -3.82 -25.07 -18.16
CA GLY A 17 -4.11 -26.26 -17.36
C GLY A 17 -4.99 -26.06 -16.14
N CYS A 18 -5.41 -24.86 -15.80
CA CYS A 18 -6.34 -24.62 -14.69
C CYS A 18 -7.77 -24.54 -15.22
N ALA A 19 -8.67 -25.42 -14.74
CA ALA A 19 -10.08 -25.46 -15.12
C ALA A 19 -10.90 -24.42 -14.33
N CYS A 20 -10.56 -23.15 -14.48
CA CYS A 20 -11.39 -22.00 -14.13
C CYS A 20 -11.55 -21.20 -15.43
N GLY A 21 -12.72 -21.42 -16.07
CA GLY A 21 -13.06 -20.70 -17.29
C GLY A 21 -13.33 -19.24 -16.99
N ALA A 22 -12.33 -18.42 -17.30
CA ALA A 22 -12.46 -17.01 -17.60
C ALA A 22 -11.28 -16.67 -18.52
N ASP A 23 -11.59 -16.16 -19.70
CA ASP A 23 -10.62 -15.76 -20.71
C ASP A 23 -9.68 -14.67 -20.16
N ALA A 24 -8.44 -15.07 -19.81
CA ALA A 24 -7.38 -14.17 -19.43
C ALA A 24 -6.46 -13.95 -20.63
N ASP A 25 -6.90 -13.12 -21.57
CA ASP A 25 -6.07 -12.60 -22.66
C ASP A 25 -6.13 -11.06 -22.62
N ALA A 26 -5.59 -10.48 -21.53
CA ALA A 26 -5.41 -9.05 -21.37
C ALA A 26 -3.95 -8.71 -21.68
N GLY A 27 -3.65 -8.58 -22.97
CA GLY A 27 -2.40 -8.00 -23.44
C GLY A 27 -2.40 -6.49 -23.20
N PHE A 28 -1.38 -5.96 -22.51
CA PHE A 28 -1.09 -4.53 -22.46
C PHE A 28 -0.85 -4.05 -23.90
N THR A 29 -1.81 -3.32 -24.46
CA THR A 29 -1.64 -2.60 -25.73
C THR A 29 -1.47 -1.11 -25.44
N ASP A 30 -0.66 -0.45 -26.27
CA ASP A 30 -0.23 0.96 -26.20
C ASP A 30 -1.36 1.99 -26.45
N GLU A 31 -2.63 1.58 -26.31
CA GLU A 31 -3.83 2.42 -26.42
C GLU A 31 -4.64 2.32 -25.11
N GLY A 32 -4.21 3.09 -24.10
CA GLY A 32 -4.70 3.05 -22.74
C GLY A 32 -6.13 3.53 -22.48
N TYR A 33 -7.11 3.23 -23.33
CA TYR A 33 -8.51 3.65 -23.15
C TYR A 33 -9.56 2.54 -23.27
N ALA A 34 -9.19 1.27 -23.50
CA ALA A 34 -10.14 0.24 -23.91
C ALA A 34 -10.56 -0.80 -22.85
N GLU A 35 -10.01 -0.83 -21.64
CA GLU A 35 -10.23 -1.96 -20.70
C GLU A 35 -10.97 -1.66 -19.38
N TYR A 36 -11.49 -0.44 -19.19
CA TYR A 36 -12.28 -0.13 -17.98
C TYR A 36 -13.79 -0.09 -18.23
N GLU A 37 -14.31 -0.86 -19.22
CA GLU A 37 -15.75 -0.96 -19.49
C GLU A 37 -16.57 -1.51 -18.30
N GLU A 38 -15.91 -2.07 -17.28
CA GLU A 38 -16.56 -2.59 -16.06
C GLU A 38 -16.48 -1.61 -14.87
N CYS A 39 -15.72 -0.50 -14.96
CA CYS A 39 -15.56 0.48 -13.88
C CYS A 39 -16.60 1.60 -14.02
N GLY A 40 -17.41 1.81 -12.97
CA GLY A 40 -18.43 2.87 -12.93
C GLY A 40 -17.90 4.25 -12.52
N LEU A 41 -16.60 4.37 -12.16
CA LEU A 41 -16.00 5.65 -11.81
C LEU A 41 -15.81 6.54 -13.05
N ASP A 42 -15.79 7.86 -12.82
CA ASP A 42 -15.44 8.82 -13.88
C ASP A 42 -14.10 8.46 -14.53
N PRO A 43 -13.97 8.45 -15.87
CA PRO A 43 -12.75 8.04 -16.57
C PRO A 43 -11.51 8.85 -16.16
N ALA A 44 -11.65 10.13 -15.82
CA ALA A 44 -10.51 10.94 -15.37
C ALA A 44 -10.06 10.51 -13.96
N LEU A 45 -10.98 10.18 -13.06
CA LEU A 45 -10.65 9.63 -11.75
C LEU A 45 -10.02 8.24 -11.88
N ALA A 46 -10.56 7.37 -12.74
CA ALA A 46 -10.00 6.04 -13.01
C ALA A 46 -8.55 6.16 -13.50
N GLN A 47 -8.25 7.07 -14.44
CA GLN A 47 -6.89 7.30 -14.92
C GLN A 47 -5.95 7.79 -13.79
N LEU A 48 -6.40 8.68 -12.92
CA LEU A 48 -5.62 9.16 -11.78
C LEU A 48 -5.30 8.04 -10.78
N LEU A 49 -6.19 7.06 -10.61
CA LEU A 49 -5.95 5.87 -9.79
C LEU A 49 -4.89 4.97 -10.44
N VAL A 50 -4.99 4.73 -11.75
CA VAL A 50 -3.97 3.98 -12.51
C VAL A 50 -2.60 4.63 -12.41
N ASP A 51 -2.50 5.94 -12.60
CA ASP A 51 -1.26 6.70 -12.48
C ASP A 51 -0.64 6.60 -11.06
N ALA A 52 -1.49 6.41 -10.05
CA ALA A 52 -1.08 6.15 -8.68
C ALA A 52 -0.71 4.67 -8.40
N GLY A 53 -0.84 3.80 -9.41
CA GLY A 53 -0.58 2.36 -9.32
C GLY A 53 -1.65 1.62 -8.51
N LEU A 54 -2.92 2.04 -8.66
CA LEU A 54 -4.11 1.41 -8.09
C LEU A 54 -5.01 0.93 -9.23
N ASP A 55 -5.70 -0.18 -9.02
CA ASP A 55 -6.74 -0.68 -9.91
C ASP A 55 -8.06 0.06 -9.62
N PRO A 56 -8.63 0.80 -10.59
CA PRO A 56 -9.88 1.53 -10.40
C PRO A 56 -11.07 0.64 -10.03
N VAL A 57 -11.13 -0.58 -10.57
CA VAL A 57 -12.20 -1.55 -10.27
C VAL A 57 -12.10 -2.00 -8.80
N GLU A 58 -10.87 -2.34 -8.33
CA GLU A 58 -10.66 -2.70 -6.93
C GLU A 58 -11.03 -1.53 -5.98
N VAL A 59 -10.68 -0.29 -6.35
CA VAL A 59 -11.02 0.90 -5.55
C VAL A 59 -12.52 1.12 -5.50
N GLU A 60 -13.22 0.99 -6.63
CA GLU A 60 -14.68 1.09 -6.71
C GLU A 60 -15.36 0.01 -5.86
N ASP A 61 -14.90 -1.23 -5.94
CA ASP A 61 -15.42 -2.34 -5.14
C ASP A 61 -15.28 -2.07 -3.64
N ILE A 62 -14.10 -1.59 -3.20
CA ILE A 62 -13.86 -1.22 -1.80
C ILE A 62 -14.78 -0.08 -1.37
N ALA A 63 -14.95 0.95 -2.21
CA ALA A 63 -15.84 2.06 -1.94
C ALA A 63 -17.31 1.58 -1.81
N ASN A 64 -17.77 0.74 -2.72
CA ASN A 64 -19.10 0.14 -2.70
C ASN A 64 -19.32 -0.71 -1.43
N VAL A 65 -18.35 -1.54 -1.04
CA VAL A 65 -18.45 -2.34 0.19
C VAL A 65 -18.54 -1.44 1.43
N ALA A 66 -17.76 -0.36 1.50
CA ALA A 66 -17.79 0.57 2.62
C ALA A 66 -19.16 1.30 2.74
N ILE A 67 -19.73 1.73 1.61
CA ILE A 67 -21.07 2.35 1.58
C ILE A 67 -22.16 1.33 1.88
N GLN A 68 -22.08 0.11 1.38
CA GLN A 68 -23.05 -0.95 1.66
C GLN A 68 -23.08 -1.34 3.15
N GLU A 69 -21.96 -1.26 3.85
CA GLU A 69 -21.89 -1.49 5.30
C GLU A 69 -22.79 -0.50 6.06
N ASP A 70 -22.75 0.79 5.68
CA ASP A 70 -23.57 1.84 6.29
C ASP A 70 -25.05 1.77 5.85
N LEU A 71 -25.33 1.37 4.62
CA LEU A 71 -26.68 1.30 4.04
C LEU A 71 -27.33 -0.10 4.05
N ALA A 72 -26.71 -1.09 4.72
CA ALA A 72 -27.16 -2.49 4.71
C ALA A 72 -28.61 -2.71 5.08
N HIS A 73 -29.23 -1.81 5.84
CA HIS A 73 -30.60 -1.93 6.35
C HIS A 73 -31.55 -0.82 5.85
N GLY A 74 -31.13 -0.03 4.86
CA GLY A 74 -31.96 1.00 4.24
C GLY A 74 -31.23 2.32 4.04
N VAL A 75 -31.96 3.41 4.09
CA VAL A 75 -31.47 4.76 3.81
C VAL A 75 -30.85 5.40 5.06
N ASP A 76 -30.01 6.42 4.88
CA ASP A 76 -29.60 7.32 5.96
C ASP A 76 -30.83 8.10 6.51
N VAL A 77 -31.40 7.55 7.58
CA VAL A 77 -32.66 8.07 8.16
C VAL A 77 -32.50 9.48 8.71
N THR A 78 -31.33 9.85 9.21
CA THR A 78 -31.06 11.18 9.74
C THR A 78 -31.01 12.19 8.62
N THR A 79 -30.22 11.93 7.60
CA THR A 79 -30.05 12.81 6.46
C THR A 79 -31.34 12.98 5.67
N VAL A 80 -32.06 11.88 5.39
CA VAL A 80 -33.35 11.95 4.70
C VAL A 80 -34.38 12.78 5.47
N ALA A 81 -34.41 12.68 6.81
CA ALA A 81 -35.35 13.39 7.64
C ALA A 81 -35.04 14.88 7.84
N THR A 82 -33.75 15.26 7.78
CA THR A 82 -33.31 16.62 8.18
C THR A 82 -32.86 17.50 7.02
N ILE A 83 -32.45 16.91 5.89
CA ILE A 83 -31.91 17.65 4.75
C ILE A 83 -32.92 17.66 3.59
N PRO A 84 -33.25 18.83 3.02
CA PRO A 84 -34.05 18.90 1.79
C PRO A 84 -33.37 18.14 0.64
N GLU A 85 -34.17 17.51 -0.23
CA GLU A 85 -33.66 16.69 -1.34
C GLU A 85 -32.77 17.50 -2.31
N GLU A 86 -33.18 18.74 -2.58
CA GLU A 86 -32.52 19.65 -3.51
C GLU A 86 -31.34 20.44 -2.88
N ALA A 87 -31.05 20.21 -1.60
CA ALA A 87 -29.98 20.94 -0.92
C ALA A 87 -28.64 20.57 -1.50
N VAL A 88 -27.84 21.59 -1.86
CA VAL A 88 -26.47 21.47 -2.32
C VAL A 88 -25.53 22.13 -1.31
N ALA A 89 -24.38 21.55 -1.07
CA ALA A 89 -23.36 22.11 -0.20
C ALA A 89 -21.96 21.78 -0.71
N THR A 90 -20.98 22.51 -0.22
CA THR A 90 -19.55 22.15 -0.36
C THR A 90 -19.08 21.57 0.96
N ALA A 91 -18.38 20.44 0.92
CA ALA A 91 -17.71 19.85 2.07
C ALA A 91 -16.18 19.96 1.91
N ASP A 92 -15.52 20.45 2.94
CA ASP A 92 -14.06 20.55 3.00
C ASP A 92 -13.53 19.41 3.88
N PHE A 93 -12.71 18.53 3.32
CA PHE A 93 -11.89 17.57 4.08
C PHE A 93 -10.68 18.32 4.62
N THR A 94 -10.57 18.41 5.94
CA THR A 94 -9.58 19.26 6.62
C THR A 94 -8.77 18.43 7.62
N ALA A 95 -7.43 18.50 7.54
CA ALA A 95 -6.56 17.87 8.53
C ALA A 95 -6.75 18.53 9.91
N ARG A 96 -6.87 17.72 10.96
CA ARG A 96 -6.97 18.18 12.35
C ARG A 96 -5.64 18.19 13.07
N GLU A 97 -4.66 17.49 12.50
CA GLU A 97 -3.28 17.42 12.99
C GLU A 97 -2.29 17.37 11.81
N ALA A 98 -1.01 17.56 12.09
CA ALA A 98 0.04 17.49 11.07
C ALA A 98 0.33 16.03 10.71
N GLY A 99 0.57 15.75 9.41
CA GLY A 99 0.89 14.42 8.93
C GLY A 99 1.23 14.38 7.45
N VAL A 100 1.05 13.21 6.85
CA VAL A 100 1.17 12.99 5.40
C VAL A 100 -0.14 12.43 4.89
N VAL A 101 -0.72 13.11 3.89
CA VAL A 101 -1.99 12.68 3.32
C VAL A 101 -1.81 11.52 2.33
N ALA A 102 -2.73 10.55 2.36
CA ALA A 102 -2.84 9.49 1.36
C ALA A 102 -4.28 9.03 1.24
N GLY A 103 -4.78 8.90 0.00
CA GLY A 103 -6.10 8.39 -0.30
C GLY A 103 -7.12 9.46 -0.69
N LEU A 104 -6.69 10.61 -1.18
CA LEU A 104 -7.58 11.68 -1.68
C LEU A 104 -8.48 11.16 -2.81
N ARG A 105 -7.90 10.45 -3.79
CA ARG A 105 -8.64 9.88 -4.92
C ARG A 105 -9.56 8.73 -4.50
N ILE A 106 -9.20 8.02 -3.43
CA ILE A 106 -10.01 6.96 -2.84
C ILE A 106 -11.22 7.58 -2.10
N ALA A 107 -11.04 8.68 -1.36
CA ALA A 107 -12.15 9.41 -0.75
C ALA A 107 -13.09 9.98 -1.82
N GLU A 108 -12.57 10.49 -2.94
CA GLU A 108 -13.36 10.92 -4.10
C GLU A 108 -14.14 9.76 -4.72
N ALA A 109 -13.56 8.57 -4.87
CA ALA A 109 -14.24 7.37 -5.35
C ALA A 109 -15.41 6.98 -4.42
N VAL A 110 -15.23 7.07 -3.10
CA VAL A 110 -16.32 6.83 -2.13
C VAL A 110 -17.48 7.83 -2.32
N VAL A 111 -17.18 9.11 -2.57
CA VAL A 111 -18.21 10.10 -2.88
C VAL A 111 -18.89 9.77 -4.21
N SER A 112 -18.11 9.41 -5.23
CA SER A 112 -18.59 9.07 -6.57
C SER A 112 -19.61 7.94 -6.58
N VAL A 113 -19.42 6.87 -5.80
CA VAL A 113 -20.35 5.73 -5.75
C VAL A 113 -21.68 6.04 -5.05
N VAL A 114 -21.75 7.15 -4.30
CA VAL A 114 -22.99 7.64 -3.67
C VAL A 114 -23.70 8.65 -4.55
N CYS A 115 -22.97 9.50 -5.26
CA CYS A 115 -23.51 10.56 -6.09
C CYS A 115 -24.21 9.98 -7.32
N THR A 116 -25.46 10.41 -7.53
CA THR A 116 -26.25 10.05 -8.73
C THR A 116 -26.12 11.08 -9.86
N ASP A 117 -25.63 12.26 -9.55
CA ASP A 117 -25.44 13.38 -10.47
C ASP A 117 -23.97 13.79 -10.49
N GLU A 118 -23.60 14.69 -11.43
CA GLU A 118 -22.27 15.30 -11.48
C GLU A 118 -21.96 16.04 -10.17
N PHE A 119 -20.71 15.97 -9.73
CA PHE A 119 -20.19 16.69 -8.58
C PHE A 119 -18.87 17.37 -8.93
N GLU A 120 -18.55 18.44 -8.21
CA GLU A 120 -17.32 19.19 -8.41
C GLU A 120 -16.29 18.85 -7.32
N VAL A 121 -15.04 18.66 -7.72
CA VAL A 121 -13.91 18.35 -6.82
C VAL A 121 -12.80 19.36 -7.02
N GLU A 122 -12.34 19.96 -5.91
CA GLU A 122 -11.12 20.76 -5.86
C GLU A 122 -10.12 20.13 -4.91
N ARG A 123 -9.00 19.63 -5.43
CA ARG A 123 -7.89 19.09 -4.63
C ARG A 123 -6.93 20.23 -4.28
N HIS A 124 -6.62 20.40 -2.99
CA HIS A 124 -5.74 21.45 -2.50
C HIS A 124 -4.32 20.95 -2.22
N VAL A 125 -4.13 19.65 -2.16
CA VAL A 125 -2.87 18.94 -1.95
C VAL A 125 -2.89 17.63 -2.74
N GLU A 126 -1.73 16.98 -2.86
CA GLU A 126 -1.58 15.68 -3.50
C GLU A 126 -1.26 14.58 -2.48
N ASP A 127 -1.55 13.32 -2.84
CA ASP A 127 -1.15 12.17 -2.02
C ASP A 127 0.38 12.13 -1.85
N GLY A 128 0.85 12.02 -0.62
CA GLY A 128 2.27 12.10 -0.24
C GLY A 128 2.71 13.46 0.28
N ASP A 129 1.88 14.50 0.17
CA ASP A 129 2.19 15.83 0.71
C ASP A 129 2.14 15.81 2.24
N ARG A 130 3.05 16.59 2.87
CA ARG A 130 2.97 16.94 4.29
C ARG A 130 1.91 17.99 4.48
N VAL A 131 1.08 17.81 5.49
CA VAL A 131 -0.02 18.72 5.81
C VAL A 131 0.05 19.16 7.27
N GLU A 132 -0.51 20.33 7.54
CA GLU A 132 -0.59 20.92 8.88
C GLU A 132 -2.04 20.94 9.38
N ALA A 133 -2.21 21.04 10.71
CA ALA A 133 -3.53 21.16 11.30
C ALA A 133 -4.30 22.40 10.74
N GLY A 134 -5.54 22.20 10.33
CA GLY A 134 -6.39 23.23 9.71
C GLY A 134 -6.22 23.36 8.19
N GLN A 135 -5.33 22.59 7.57
CA GLN A 135 -5.14 22.62 6.12
C GLN A 135 -6.28 21.86 5.42
N LYS A 136 -6.88 22.49 4.41
CA LYS A 136 -7.82 21.85 3.52
C LYS A 136 -7.08 20.89 2.58
N LEU A 137 -7.64 19.71 2.39
CA LEU A 137 -7.09 18.66 1.56
C LEU A 137 -7.86 18.52 0.25
N LEU A 138 -9.18 18.49 0.35
CA LEU A 138 -10.12 18.25 -0.72
C LEU A 138 -11.42 19.01 -0.43
N SER A 139 -11.99 19.66 -1.44
CA SER A 139 -13.36 20.22 -1.37
C SER A 139 -14.25 19.52 -2.38
N VAL A 140 -15.44 19.12 -1.97
CA VAL A 140 -16.43 18.46 -2.82
C VAL A 140 -17.74 19.22 -2.75
N THR A 141 -18.30 19.54 -3.91
CA THR A 141 -19.60 20.22 -4.04
C THR A 141 -20.59 19.30 -4.75
N THR A 142 -21.65 18.88 -4.05
CA THR A 142 -22.74 18.06 -4.59
C THR A 142 -23.96 18.15 -3.71
N ARG A 143 -24.96 17.28 -3.91
CA ARG A 143 -26.12 17.19 -3.02
C ARG A 143 -25.67 16.93 -1.58
N THR A 144 -26.22 17.70 -0.65
CA THR A 144 -25.88 17.60 0.78
C THR A 144 -26.17 16.19 1.32
N ARG A 145 -27.21 15.53 0.84
CA ARG A 145 -27.54 14.16 1.25
C ARG A 145 -26.43 13.18 0.86
N ASP A 146 -25.90 13.28 -0.34
CA ASP A 146 -24.84 12.40 -0.86
C ASP A 146 -23.54 12.61 -0.07
N LEU A 147 -23.17 13.89 0.21
CA LEU A 147 -22.00 14.22 1.03
C LEU A 147 -22.08 13.59 2.43
N LEU A 148 -23.21 13.72 3.11
CA LEU A 148 -23.38 13.22 4.47
C LEU A 148 -23.44 11.69 4.51
N THR A 149 -24.01 11.06 3.48
CA THR A 149 -24.02 9.59 3.36
C THR A 149 -22.62 9.03 3.10
N ALA A 150 -21.81 9.72 2.27
CA ALA A 150 -20.45 9.30 1.95
C ALA A 150 -19.42 9.61 3.06
N GLU A 151 -19.70 10.60 3.91
CA GLU A 151 -18.75 11.21 4.86
C GLU A 151 -17.95 10.18 5.65
N ARG A 152 -18.63 9.27 6.35
CA ARG A 152 -17.98 8.38 7.30
C ARG A 152 -17.07 7.37 6.59
N SER A 153 -17.55 6.77 5.53
CA SER A 153 -16.79 5.80 4.74
C SER A 153 -15.57 6.46 4.05
N ALA A 154 -15.74 7.67 3.48
CA ALA A 154 -14.64 8.43 2.90
C ALA A 154 -13.58 8.79 3.95
N LEU A 155 -13.99 9.30 5.11
CA LEU A 155 -13.08 9.64 6.20
C LEU A 155 -12.38 8.40 6.78
N ASN A 156 -13.07 7.28 6.91
CA ASN A 156 -12.47 6.05 7.44
C ASN A 156 -11.27 5.60 6.59
N LEU A 157 -11.42 5.59 5.26
CA LEU A 157 -10.34 5.22 4.35
C LEU A 157 -9.24 6.30 4.33
N LEU A 158 -9.60 7.57 4.17
CA LEU A 158 -8.63 8.68 4.10
C LEU A 158 -7.80 8.81 5.38
N CYS A 159 -8.42 8.77 6.56
CA CYS A 159 -7.74 8.82 7.85
C CYS A 159 -6.81 7.62 8.05
N ARG A 160 -7.27 6.40 7.68
CA ARG A 160 -6.48 5.18 7.79
C ARG A 160 -5.24 5.24 6.91
N LEU A 161 -5.39 5.57 5.64
CA LEU A 161 -4.30 5.62 4.67
C LEU A 161 -3.32 6.75 5.00
N SER A 162 -3.82 7.92 5.36
CA SER A 162 -2.97 9.04 5.80
C SER A 162 -2.19 8.72 7.09
N GLY A 163 -2.77 7.95 8.00
CA GLY A 163 -2.08 7.46 9.18
C GLY A 163 -0.91 6.52 8.84
N ILE A 164 -1.10 5.61 7.88
CA ILE A 164 -0.04 4.73 7.37
C ILE A 164 1.06 5.54 6.69
N ALA A 165 0.69 6.51 5.83
CA ALA A 165 1.65 7.38 5.16
C ALA A 165 2.45 8.22 6.17
N THR A 166 1.80 8.76 7.19
CA THR A 166 2.43 9.53 8.27
C THR A 166 3.42 8.68 9.07
N ALA A 167 3.02 7.46 9.47
CA ALA A 167 3.90 6.54 10.17
C ALA A 167 5.10 6.14 9.30
N THR A 168 4.86 5.85 8.02
CA THR A 168 5.94 5.49 7.07
C THR A 168 6.91 6.65 6.87
N ARG A 169 6.41 7.87 6.80
CA ARG A 169 7.25 9.08 6.68
C ARG A 169 8.17 9.24 7.89
N ALA A 170 7.66 8.98 9.10
CA ALA A 170 8.50 9.03 10.29
C ALA A 170 9.69 8.05 10.22
N TRP A 171 9.48 6.85 9.66
CA TRP A 171 10.57 5.91 9.39
C TRP A 171 11.50 6.41 8.30
N ALA A 172 10.98 6.90 7.17
CA ALA A 172 11.77 7.42 6.08
C ALA A 172 12.67 8.59 6.53
N ASP A 173 12.15 9.48 7.38
CA ASP A 173 12.91 10.61 7.92
C ASP A 173 14.07 10.16 8.83
N VAL A 174 13.87 9.12 9.66
CA VAL A 174 14.95 8.55 10.50
C VAL A 174 16.05 7.90 9.65
N LEU A 175 15.68 7.36 8.49
CA LEU A 175 16.61 6.70 7.57
C LEU A 175 17.32 7.68 6.61
N GLU A 176 16.97 8.97 6.65
CA GLU A 176 17.58 9.97 5.77
C GLU A 176 19.10 10.01 5.94
N GLY A 177 19.83 10.06 4.82
CA GLY A 177 21.28 10.05 4.79
C GLY A 177 21.91 8.65 4.90
N THR A 178 21.13 7.58 4.99
CA THR A 178 21.57 6.19 4.86
C THR A 178 21.19 5.60 3.50
N ALA A 179 21.67 4.38 3.19
CA ALA A 179 21.22 3.65 2.01
C ALA A 179 19.91 2.87 2.25
N ALA A 180 19.55 2.65 3.52
CA ALA A 180 18.42 1.84 3.91
C ALA A 180 17.08 2.51 3.59
N ARG A 181 16.09 1.69 3.17
CA ARG A 181 14.70 2.11 2.93
C ARG A 181 13.75 1.31 3.81
N VAL A 182 12.74 1.97 4.35
CA VAL A 182 11.67 1.27 5.07
C VAL A 182 10.77 0.53 4.08
N ARG A 183 10.40 -0.71 4.43
CA ARG A 183 9.62 -1.62 3.59
C ARG A 183 8.42 -2.15 4.36
N ASP A 184 7.28 -2.28 3.69
CA ASP A 184 6.08 -2.89 4.28
C ASP A 184 6.18 -4.43 4.35
N THR A 185 5.08 -5.07 4.66
CA THR A 185 4.95 -6.53 4.69
C THR A 185 3.57 -6.95 4.16
N ARG A 186 3.27 -8.27 4.21
CA ARG A 186 1.91 -8.77 3.96
C ARG A 186 1.00 -8.77 5.20
N LYS A 187 1.43 -8.17 6.32
CA LYS A 187 0.62 -8.01 7.54
C LYS A 187 -0.32 -6.82 7.38
N THR A 188 -1.25 -6.91 6.44
CA THR A 188 -2.21 -5.87 6.05
C THR A 188 -3.61 -6.23 6.50
N THR A 189 -4.50 -5.22 6.57
CA THR A 189 -5.93 -5.44 6.76
C THR A 189 -6.49 -6.25 5.58
N PRO A 190 -7.21 -7.38 5.83
CA PRO A 190 -7.83 -8.12 4.75
C PRO A 190 -8.71 -7.24 3.85
N GLY A 191 -8.55 -7.37 2.53
CA GLY A 191 -9.27 -6.57 1.53
C GLY A 191 -8.70 -5.16 1.28
N LEU A 192 -7.76 -4.66 2.10
CA LEU A 192 -7.21 -3.29 1.94
C LEU A 192 -5.73 -3.25 1.57
N ARG A 193 -5.14 -4.38 1.16
CA ARG A 193 -3.68 -4.46 0.94
C ARG A 193 -3.17 -3.50 -0.10
N SER A 194 -3.82 -3.39 -1.24
CA SER A 194 -3.45 -2.48 -2.32
C SER A 194 -3.42 -1.03 -1.84
N LEU A 195 -4.46 -0.61 -1.12
CA LEU A 195 -4.58 0.74 -0.57
C LEU A 195 -3.56 1.02 0.54
N GLU A 196 -3.36 0.08 1.48
CA GLU A 196 -2.40 0.24 2.57
C GLU A 196 -0.95 0.31 2.04
N LYS A 197 -0.62 -0.50 1.03
CA LYS A 197 0.69 -0.46 0.36
C LYS A 197 0.88 0.80 -0.51
N PHE A 198 -0.18 1.31 -1.13
CA PHE A 198 -0.16 2.63 -1.75
C PHE A 198 0.18 3.71 -0.73
N ALA A 199 -0.45 3.71 0.44
CA ALA A 199 -0.17 4.66 1.51
C ALA A 199 1.29 4.58 2.01
N VAL A 200 1.90 3.39 2.05
CA VAL A 200 3.33 3.23 2.34
C VAL A 200 4.19 3.95 1.29
N ARG A 201 3.87 3.86 -0.01
CA ARG A 201 4.59 4.61 -1.05
C ARG A 201 4.44 6.13 -0.85
N CYS A 202 3.23 6.62 -0.55
CA CYS A 202 2.98 8.03 -0.23
C CYS A 202 3.83 8.51 0.96
N GLY A 203 4.05 7.67 1.96
CA GLY A 203 4.94 7.95 3.09
C GLY A 203 6.44 7.92 2.75
N GLY A 204 6.83 7.50 1.53
CA GLY A 204 8.23 7.38 1.11
C GLY A 204 8.87 6.03 1.40
N GLY A 205 8.09 5.03 1.81
CA GLY A 205 8.50 3.64 1.93
C GLY A 205 8.49 2.90 0.58
N VAL A 206 8.89 1.64 0.60
CA VAL A 206 8.85 0.72 -0.55
C VAL A 206 7.98 -0.49 -0.23
N ASN A 207 7.38 -1.07 -1.26
CA ASN A 207 6.56 -2.24 -1.06
C ASN A 207 7.38 -3.53 -1.07
N HIS A 208 7.06 -4.44 -0.18
CA HIS A 208 7.37 -5.86 -0.27
C HIS A 208 6.35 -6.52 -1.21
N ARG A 209 6.52 -7.80 -1.55
CA ARG A 209 5.60 -8.55 -2.42
C ARG A 209 4.13 -8.33 -2.05
N MET A 210 3.28 -8.25 -3.07
CA MET A 210 1.84 -8.03 -2.91
C MET A 210 1.11 -9.32 -2.52
N SER A 211 1.50 -10.45 -3.12
CA SER A 211 0.80 -11.73 -3.02
C SER A 211 1.75 -12.88 -2.68
N LEU A 212 1.33 -14.10 -2.90
CA LEU A 212 2.17 -15.30 -2.81
C LEU A 212 2.75 -15.71 -4.16
N SER A 213 2.31 -15.06 -5.24
CA SER A 213 2.64 -15.42 -6.62
C SER A 213 3.58 -14.44 -7.32
N ASP A 214 3.68 -13.18 -6.85
CA ASP A 214 4.52 -12.15 -7.46
C ASP A 214 6.00 -12.21 -7.03
N ALA A 215 6.28 -12.79 -5.85
CA ALA A 215 7.63 -13.13 -5.41
C ALA A 215 7.59 -14.25 -4.37
N ALA A 216 8.60 -15.10 -4.38
CA ALA A 216 8.76 -16.11 -3.33
C ALA A 216 9.40 -15.47 -2.09
N LEU A 217 9.00 -15.95 -0.91
CA LEU A 217 9.69 -15.72 0.35
C LEU A 217 9.83 -17.07 1.05
N VAL A 218 11.03 -17.62 1.02
CA VAL A 218 11.38 -18.85 1.73
C VAL A 218 11.49 -18.52 3.22
N LYS A 219 10.73 -19.22 4.05
CA LYS A 219 10.63 -19.03 5.49
C LYS A 219 11.05 -20.28 6.26
N ASP A 220 11.23 -20.13 7.57
CA ASP A 220 11.58 -21.18 8.53
C ASP A 220 10.85 -22.50 8.29
N ASN A 221 9.54 -22.49 8.13
CA ASN A 221 8.73 -23.68 7.87
C ASN A 221 9.02 -24.31 6.51
N HIS A 222 9.36 -23.53 5.49
CA HIS A 222 9.78 -24.04 4.18
C HIS A 222 11.16 -24.72 4.28
N VAL A 223 12.09 -24.11 5.02
CA VAL A 223 13.43 -24.64 5.28
C VAL A 223 13.35 -25.99 5.98
N VAL A 224 12.51 -26.10 7.02
CA VAL A 224 12.29 -27.37 7.73
C VAL A 224 11.69 -28.43 6.80
N ALA A 225 10.72 -28.08 5.98
CA ALA A 225 10.04 -29.01 5.07
C ALA A 225 10.96 -29.47 3.92
N ALA A 226 11.81 -28.58 3.41
CA ALA A 226 12.74 -28.89 2.31
C ALA A 226 14.01 -29.62 2.75
N GLY A 227 14.32 -29.59 4.07
CA GLY A 227 15.52 -30.22 4.64
C GLY A 227 16.75 -29.34 4.72
N GLY A 228 16.66 -28.05 4.31
CA GLY A 228 17.70 -27.05 4.39
C GLY A 228 17.32 -25.74 3.70
N VAL A 229 18.04 -24.66 4.00
CA VAL A 229 17.76 -23.36 3.44
C VAL A 229 18.17 -23.23 1.97
N ALA A 230 19.30 -23.82 1.60
CA ALA A 230 19.74 -23.89 0.21
C ALA A 230 18.83 -24.78 -0.64
N GLU A 231 18.43 -25.93 -0.11
CA GLU A 231 17.49 -26.84 -0.76
C GLU A 231 16.13 -26.20 -1.02
N ALA A 232 15.63 -25.40 -0.05
CA ALA A 232 14.39 -24.68 -0.22
C ALA A 232 14.50 -23.59 -1.30
N PHE A 233 15.58 -22.82 -1.31
CA PHE A 233 15.88 -21.82 -2.33
C PHE A 233 15.96 -22.45 -3.74
N GLU A 234 16.77 -23.52 -3.87
CA GLU A 234 16.96 -24.20 -5.16
C GLU A 234 15.67 -24.79 -5.70
N ALA A 235 14.83 -25.38 -4.84
CA ALA A 235 13.53 -25.94 -5.25
C ALA A 235 12.60 -24.87 -5.82
N VAL A 236 12.58 -23.66 -5.25
CA VAL A 236 11.81 -22.53 -5.80
C VAL A 236 12.39 -22.08 -7.14
N ARG A 237 13.70 -21.89 -7.22
CA ARG A 237 14.40 -21.45 -8.44
C ARG A 237 14.23 -22.41 -9.61
N GLU A 238 14.24 -23.72 -9.34
CA GLU A 238 14.02 -24.74 -10.36
C GLU A 238 12.58 -24.78 -10.86
N THR A 239 11.62 -24.56 -9.94
CA THR A 239 10.18 -24.65 -10.27
C THR A 239 9.65 -23.37 -10.91
N PHE A 240 10.14 -22.20 -10.45
CA PHE A 240 9.70 -20.86 -10.86
C PHE A 240 10.91 -19.96 -11.18
N PRO A 241 11.61 -20.20 -12.31
CA PRO A 241 12.90 -19.55 -12.60
C PRO A 241 12.81 -18.03 -12.81
N ASP A 242 11.64 -17.51 -13.16
CA ASP A 242 11.39 -16.09 -13.45
C ASP A 242 10.84 -15.31 -12.23
N VAL A 243 10.56 -16.00 -11.11
CA VAL A 243 9.99 -15.36 -9.91
C VAL A 243 11.13 -14.88 -9.00
N PRO A 244 11.12 -13.62 -8.55
CA PRO A 244 12.08 -13.12 -7.56
C PRO A 244 11.99 -13.94 -6.26
N ILE A 245 13.13 -14.27 -5.67
CA ILE A 245 13.20 -15.11 -4.48
C ILE A 245 13.90 -14.37 -3.35
N GLU A 246 13.21 -14.15 -2.26
CA GLU A 246 13.77 -13.70 -1.01
C GLU A 246 13.87 -14.88 -0.04
N VAL A 247 14.98 -14.98 0.69
CA VAL A 247 15.23 -16.07 1.64
C VAL A 247 15.42 -15.51 3.05
N GLU A 248 14.57 -15.95 3.98
CA GLU A 248 14.66 -15.64 5.39
C GLU A 248 15.71 -16.54 6.06
N VAL A 249 16.64 -15.96 6.79
CA VAL A 249 17.72 -16.64 7.53
C VAL A 249 17.77 -16.17 8.98
N ASP A 250 18.01 -17.10 9.91
CA ASP A 250 18.12 -16.83 11.36
C ASP A 250 19.57 -16.77 11.83
N THR A 251 20.53 -17.19 11.02
CA THR A 251 21.94 -17.29 11.41
C THR A 251 22.87 -16.90 10.27
N LEU A 252 24.10 -16.45 10.63
CA LEU A 252 25.17 -16.21 9.68
C LEU A 252 25.64 -17.50 8.95
N HIS A 253 25.35 -18.67 9.49
CA HIS A 253 25.62 -19.96 8.83
C HIS A 253 24.68 -20.13 7.63
N GLN A 254 23.36 -20.02 7.85
CA GLN A 254 22.36 -20.07 6.78
C GLN A 254 22.60 -18.98 5.73
N LEU A 255 23.01 -17.77 6.15
CA LEU A 255 23.37 -16.69 5.23
C LEU A 255 24.47 -17.14 4.25
N ARG A 256 25.52 -17.84 4.73
CA ARG A 256 26.58 -18.36 3.84
C ARG A 256 26.04 -19.41 2.88
N GLU A 257 25.22 -20.33 3.37
CA GLU A 257 24.63 -21.40 2.54
C GLU A 257 23.80 -20.84 1.39
N VAL A 258 22.91 -19.85 1.66
CA VAL A 258 22.06 -19.27 0.59
C VAL A 258 22.85 -18.37 -0.36
N LEU A 259 23.90 -17.70 0.11
CA LEU A 259 24.81 -16.92 -0.74
C LEU A 259 25.59 -17.83 -1.69
N ASP A 260 26.06 -18.99 -1.20
CA ASP A 260 26.77 -19.97 -2.02
C ASP A 260 25.83 -20.66 -3.03
N ALA A 261 24.52 -20.76 -2.71
CA ALA A 261 23.46 -21.19 -3.63
C ALA A 261 23.06 -20.10 -4.64
N GLY A 262 23.49 -18.84 -4.45
CA GLY A 262 23.29 -17.74 -5.38
C GLY A 262 22.04 -16.89 -5.10
N ALA A 263 21.57 -16.84 -3.85
CA ALA A 263 20.50 -15.91 -3.45
C ALA A 263 21.03 -14.46 -3.51
N ASP A 264 20.20 -13.54 -4.04
CA ASP A 264 20.50 -12.13 -4.26
C ASP A 264 19.62 -11.17 -3.45
N LEU A 265 18.63 -11.70 -2.70
CA LEU A 265 17.80 -10.97 -1.74
C LEU A 265 17.59 -11.83 -0.50
N ILE A 266 18.06 -11.36 0.67
CA ILE A 266 18.09 -12.15 1.89
C ILE A 266 17.53 -11.33 3.06
N LEU A 267 16.57 -11.93 3.77
CA LEU A 267 15.97 -11.34 4.97
C LEU A 267 16.67 -11.91 6.21
N LEU A 268 17.20 -11.01 7.04
CA LEU A 268 17.83 -11.29 8.32
C LEU A 268 16.79 -11.22 9.43
N ASP A 269 16.27 -12.38 9.88
CA ASP A 269 15.21 -12.38 10.89
C ASP A 269 15.76 -12.30 12.30
N ASN A 270 15.34 -11.29 13.04
CA ASN A 270 15.71 -11.02 14.43
C ASN A 270 17.22 -10.82 14.69
N PHE A 271 18.02 -10.52 13.69
CA PHE A 271 19.44 -10.17 13.86
C PHE A 271 19.57 -8.88 14.67
N THR A 272 20.59 -8.81 15.53
CA THR A 272 21.00 -7.56 16.18
C THR A 272 21.72 -6.65 15.18
N PRO A 273 21.87 -5.34 15.44
CA PRO A 273 22.67 -4.46 14.58
C PRO A 273 24.11 -4.94 14.38
N ALA A 274 24.72 -5.56 15.40
CA ALA A 274 26.07 -6.12 15.28
C ALA A 274 26.12 -7.30 14.29
N GLU A 275 25.16 -8.21 14.37
CA GLU A 275 25.02 -9.35 13.44
C GLU A 275 24.66 -8.86 12.03
N CYS A 276 23.84 -7.81 11.89
CA CYS A 276 23.57 -7.18 10.58
C CYS A 276 24.86 -6.61 9.97
N ALA A 277 25.70 -5.94 10.75
CA ALA A 277 26.99 -5.43 10.27
C ALA A 277 27.94 -6.56 9.82
N GLU A 278 27.96 -7.70 10.55
CA GLU A 278 28.70 -8.89 10.13
C GLU A 278 28.12 -9.48 8.83
N ALA A 279 26.80 -9.52 8.70
CA ALA A 279 26.12 -9.98 7.48
C ALA A 279 26.46 -9.10 6.29
N VAL A 280 26.38 -7.77 6.42
CA VAL A 280 26.77 -6.80 5.38
C VAL A 280 28.22 -7.00 4.94
N ALA A 281 29.15 -7.13 5.90
CA ALA A 281 30.55 -7.38 5.59
C ALA A 281 30.78 -8.72 4.88
N LEU A 282 30.00 -9.75 5.22
CA LEU A 282 30.07 -11.07 4.60
C LEU A 282 29.50 -11.07 3.17
N VAL A 283 28.37 -10.39 2.95
CA VAL A 283 27.65 -10.35 1.67
C VAL A 283 28.37 -9.46 0.66
N GLY A 284 28.86 -8.29 1.08
CA GLY A 284 29.43 -7.29 0.17
C GLY A 284 28.37 -6.84 -0.85
N GLU A 285 28.70 -6.93 -2.14
CA GLU A 285 27.80 -6.53 -3.24
C GLU A 285 27.05 -7.73 -3.88
N ARG A 286 27.07 -8.92 -3.24
CA ARG A 286 26.50 -10.14 -3.84
C ARG A 286 25.01 -10.26 -3.70
N ALA A 287 24.41 -9.63 -2.68
CA ALA A 287 22.98 -9.67 -2.42
C ALA A 287 22.52 -8.42 -1.68
N LEU A 288 21.23 -8.11 -1.77
CA LEU A 288 20.54 -7.12 -0.96
C LEU A 288 20.12 -7.76 0.38
N LEU A 289 20.19 -6.97 1.45
CA LEU A 289 19.86 -7.40 2.80
C LEU A 289 18.67 -6.63 3.37
N GLU A 290 17.67 -7.38 3.83
CA GLU A 290 16.53 -6.84 4.56
C GLU A 290 16.64 -7.23 6.04
N ALA A 291 16.61 -6.26 6.96
CA ALA A 291 16.49 -6.53 8.38
C ALA A 291 15.02 -6.60 8.79
N SER A 292 14.67 -7.64 9.56
CA SER A 292 13.31 -7.88 10.06
C SER A 292 13.32 -8.26 11.54
N GLY A 293 12.18 -8.04 12.20
CA GLY A 293 11.97 -8.41 13.60
C GLY A 293 12.40 -7.33 14.61
N ARG A 294 11.49 -7.03 15.55
CA ARG A 294 11.68 -6.10 16.70
C ARG A 294 12.16 -4.69 16.34
N LEU A 295 11.94 -4.24 15.11
CA LEU A 295 12.29 -2.90 14.66
C LEU A 295 11.34 -1.87 15.28
N THR A 296 11.92 -0.76 15.76
CA THR A 296 11.23 0.42 16.30
C THR A 296 11.89 1.68 15.76
N LEU A 297 11.20 2.82 15.79
CA LEU A 297 11.80 4.09 15.38
C LEU A 297 13.08 4.41 16.18
N ASP A 298 13.13 4.03 17.47
CA ASP A 298 14.28 4.28 18.34
C ASP A 298 15.53 3.50 17.93
N ASN A 299 15.37 2.30 17.35
CA ASN A 299 16.50 1.46 16.93
C ASN A 299 16.74 1.47 15.40
N ALA A 300 15.86 2.08 14.61
CA ALA A 300 15.91 2.09 13.16
C ALA A 300 17.26 2.59 12.62
N LYS A 301 17.76 3.70 13.16
CA LYS A 301 19.04 4.28 12.76
C LYS A 301 20.20 3.32 12.99
N ALA A 302 20.21 2.58 14.10
CA ALA A 302 21.27 1.62 14.42
C ALA A 302 21.31 0.45 13.42
N TYR A 303 20.15 0.01 12.91
CA TYR A 303 20.10 -0.99 11.84
C TYR A 303 20.54 -0.40 10.50
N ALA A 304 20.03 0.78 10.13
CA ALA A 304 20.38 1.43 8.88
C ALA A 304 21.89 1.73 8.75
N ASP A 305 22.53 2.14 9.85
CA ASP A 305 23.98 2.41 9.88
C ASP A 305 24.86 1.15 9.69
N THR A 306 24.27 -0.04 9.75
CA THR A 306 24.98 -1.29 9.44
C THR A 306 25.24 -1.46 7.95
N GLY A 307 24.46 -0.79 7.09
CA GLY A 307 24.51 -0.89 5.65
C GLY A 307 23.53 -1.89 5.04
N VAL A 308 22.53 -2.35 5.78
CA VAL A 308 21.40 -3.11 5.20
C VAL A 308 20.60 -2.23 4.23
N ASP A 309 19.98 -2.84 3.21
CA ASP A 309 19.25 -2.14 2.17
C ASP A 309 17.81 -1.83 2.56
N PHE A 310 17.19 -2.72 3.34
CA PHE A 310 15.78 -2.59 3.74
C PHE A 310 15.58 -2.86 5.23
N LEU A 311 14.55 -2.20 5.77
CA LEU A 311 13.99 -2.46 7.10
C LEU A 311 12.52 -2.84 6.93
N ALA A 312 12.18 -4.12 7.15
CA ALA A 312 10.81 -4.63 7.05
C ALA A 312 10.00 -4.32 8.31
N VAL A 313 9.00 -3.46 8.18
CA VAL A 313 8.21 -2.97 9.31
C VAL A 313 6.73 -3.29 9.11
N GLY A 314 6.26 -4.39 9.70
CA GLY A 314 4.85 -4.79 9.62
C GLY A 314 3.90 -3.80 10.33
N ALA A 315 4.40 -3.10 11.36
CA ALA A 315 3.61 -2.15 12.14
C ALA A 315 3.07 -0.98 11.30
N LEU A 316 3.68 -0.66 10.17
CA LEU A 316 3.19 0.37 9.24
C LEU A 316 1.74 0.14 8.83
N THR A 317 1.40 -1.10 8.52
CA THR A 317 0.08 -1.45 8.00
C THR A 317 -0.87 -2.03 9.05
N HIS A 318 -0.37 -2.71 10.10
CA HIS A 318 -1.28 -3.31 11.09
C HIS A 318 -1.44 -2.50 12.38
N SER A 319 -0.59 -1.51 12.69
CA SER A 319 -0.61 -0.81 13.98
C SER A 319 -0.43 0.71 13.91
N SER A 320 -0.40 1.30 12.70
CA SER A 320 -0.37 2.75 12.58
C SER A 320 -1.64 3.38 13.10
N PRO A 321 -1.55 4.45 13.91
CA PRO A 321 -2.71 5.26 14.24
C PRO A 321 -3.28 5.89 12.95
N ILE A 322 -4.53 6.28 12.98
CA ILE A 322 -5.13 7.11 11.92
C ILE A 322 -4.56 8.53 12.00
N LEU A 323 -4.57 9.28 10.88
CA LEU A 323 -4.44 10.73 10.90
C LEU A 323 -5.83 11.33 11.11
N ASP A 324 -5.98 12.27 12.04
CA ASP A 324 -7.27 12.92 12.29
C ASP A 324 -7.60 13.91 11.17
N ILE A 325 -8.62 13.58 10.37
CA ILE A 325 -9.17 14.39 9.29
C ILE A 325 -10.69 14.47 9.52
N GLY A 326 -11.25 15.65 9.38
CA GLY A 326 -12.70 15.86 9.50
C GLY A 326 -13.29 16.49 8.25
N LEU A 327 -14.61 16.39 8.13
CA LEU A 327 -15.39 17.01 7.06
C LEU A 327 -16.14 18.23 7.61
N ASP A 328 -15.92 19.38 7.00
CA ASP A 328 -16.56 20.66 7.35
C ASP A 328 -17.56 21.04 6.24
N LEU A 329 -18.86 20.90 6.54
CA LEU A 329 -19.91 21.25 5.59
C LEU A 329 -20.14 22.76 5.57
N ARG A 330 -20.15 23.32 4.37
CA ARG A 330 -20.52 24.72 4.11
C ARG A 330 -21.81 24.72 3.30
N ALA A 331 -22.85 25.46 3.76
CA ALA A 331 -24.01 25.69 2.94
C ALA A 331 -23.63 26.46 1.67
N ALA A 332 -24.19 26.12 0.51
CA ALA A 332 -24.06 26.92 -0.70
C ALA A 332 -24.67 28.33 -0.42
N GLU A 333 -23.94 29.39 -0.79
CA GLU A 333 -24.42 30.77 -0.70
C GLU A 333 -25.57 31.06 -1.69
#